data_dd0809b3b8bbc76ff755ffa282af0eb1
#
_entry.id   dd0809b3b8bbc76ff755ffa282af0eb1
#
_cell.length_a   1.000
_cell.length_b   1.000
_cell.length_c   1.000
_cell.angle_alpha   90.00
_cell.angle_beta   90.00
_cell.angle_gamma   90.00
#
_symmetry.space_group_name_H-M   'P 1'
#
loop_
_entity.id
_entity.type
_entity.pdbx_description
1 polymer ?
#
loop_
_entity_poly.entity_id
_entity_poly.type
_entity_poly.pdbx_seq_one_letter_code
_entity_poly.pdbx_strand_id
1 'polypeptide(L)'
;VTEQVEYRIPDAEYKVLIYVDSTGCTSCKLQLPKWKELIAHVDSATNSNIPFIFVFQSKDDKELRYILKRDNFNRPVCIDRDSQLDKLNKFPQDITFQTFLLDRDNKVKVIGNPVHNLAVKDLYLKQMTGKISPGRDRIKTTAKAINSEVDFGAFSKSEEKTAVFEIENTGDNPLVILDISTTCGCTTANYDKRPAKPGERLRIEVRMTPKDTGFFDEIVTLKC
;
A
#
# COMPACT_ATOMS: atom_id res chain seq x y z
N VAL A 1 0.28 20.47 21.78
CA VAL A 1 0.97 20.06 23.00
C VAL A 1 0.93 18.54 23.05
N THR A 2 2.11 17.89 23.04
CA THR A 2 2.20 16.43 23.19
C THR A 2 2.47 16.16 24.66
N GLU A 3 1.45 15.73 25.37
CA GLU A 3 1.56 15.27 26.73
C GLU A 3 1.71 13.75 26.76
N GLN A 4 2.47 13.23 27.73
CA GLN A 4 2.51 11.80 27.98
C GLN A 4 1.26 11.42 28.79
N VAL A 5 0.48 10.49 28.26
CA VAL A 5 -0.74 10.02 28.92
C VAL A 5 -0.65 8.51 29.13
N GLU A 6 -1.25 8.02 30.19
CA GLU A 6 -1.46 6.58 30.37
C GLU A 6 -2.54 6.13 29.40
N TYR A 7 -2.19 5.23 28.48
CA TYR A 7 -3.12 4.72 27.48
C TYR A 7 -3.45 3.26 27.78
N ARG A 8 -4.72 3.00 28.03
CA ARG A 8 -5.26 1.63 28.15
C ARG A 8 -5.96 1.26 26.86
N ILE A 9 -5.65 0.08 26.33
CA ILE A 9 -6.33 -0.45 25.15
C ILE A 9 -7.82 -0.60 25.49
N PRO A 10 -8.72 0.08 24.77
CA PRO A 10 -10.14 0.00 25.05
C PRO A 10 -10.68 -1.44 24.87
N ASP A 11 -11.61 -1.84 25.70
CA ASP A 11 -12.42 -3.03 25.47
C ASP A 11 -13.42 -2.73 24.35
N ALA A 12 -13.17 -3.26 23.17
CA ALA A 12 -13.99 -3.07 21.98
C ALA A 12 -14.06 -4.37 21.21
N GLU A 13 -15.18 -4.57 20.50
CA GLU A 13 -15.40 -5.77 19.68
C GLU A 13 -14.31 -5.93 18.61
N TYR A 14 -13.91 -4.80 18.00
CA TYR A 14 -12.79 -4.73 17.05
C TYR A 14 -11.85 -3.60 17.42
N LYS A 15 -10.58 -3.80 17.09
CA LYS A 15 -9.49 -2.84 17.27
C LYS A 15 -8.58 -2.90 16.05
N VAL A 16 -8.01 -1.78 15.63
CA VAL A 16 -7.02 -1.74 14.56
C VAL A 16 -5.66 -1.42 15.17
N LEU A 17 -4.72 -2.34 15.05
CA LEU A 17 -3.33 -2.15 15.46
C LEU A 17 -2.49 -1.76 14.24
N ILE A 18 -1.81 -0.64 14.31
CA ILE A 18 -0.88 -0.13 13.30
C ILE A 18 0.52 -0.09 13.92
N TYR A 19 1.39 -0.97 13.47
CA TYR A 19 2.79 -0.97 13.88
C TYR A 19 3.63 -0.29 12.80
N VAL A 20 4.50 0.59 13.20
CA VAL A 20 5.42 1.29 12.29
C VAL A 20 6.84 1.13 12.82
N ASP A 21 7.64 0.35 12.12
CA ASP A 21 9.04 0.15 12.46
C ASP A 21 9.91 1.40 12.18
N SER A 22 11.11 1.42 12.72
CA SER A 22 12.06 2.53 12.58
C SER A 22 12.86 2.52 11.28
N THR A 23 12.60 1.60 10.35
CA THR A 23 13.36 1.48 9.10
C THR A 23 12.84 2.45 8.04
N GLY A 24 13.72 3.20 7.37
CA GLY A 24 13.36 4.09 6.27
C GLY A 24 12.61 5.37 6.67
N CYS A 25 11.87 5.95 5.73
CA CYS A 25 11.19 7.24 5.89
C CYS A 25 9.90 7.12 6.72
N THR A 26 9.92 7.62 7.96
CA THR A 26 8.77 7.63 8.88
C THR A 26 7.55 8.35 8.26
N SER A 27 7.76 9.51 7.68
CA SER A 27 6.67 10.31 7.08
C SER A 27 5.99 9.59 5.91
N CYS A 28 6.77 8.87 5.09
CA CYS A 28 6.26 8.12 3.94
C CYS A 28 5.38 6.93 4.38
N LYS A 29 5.76 6.29 5.48
CA LYS A 29 5.04 5.15 6.04
C LYS A 29 3.74 5.56 6.73
N LEU A 30 3.75 6.69 7.44
CA LEU A 30 2.67 7.10 8.30
C LEU A 30 1.42 7.51 7.56
N GLN A 31 1.52 8.29 6.49
CA GLN A 31 0.38 8.83 5.71
C GLN A 31 -0.84 9.21 6.58
N LEU A 32 -0.61 9.91 7.69
CA LEU A 32 -1.61 10.24 8.70
C LEU A 32 -2.89 10.89 8.15
N PRO A 33 -2.85 11.75 7.12
CA PRO A 33 -4.07 12.27 6.51
C PRO A 33 -5.01 11.18 6.00
N LYS A 34 -4.47 10.15 5.34
CA LYS A 34 -5.28 9.01 4.85
C LYS A 34 -5.85 8.16 5.99
N TRP A 35 -5.10 8.02 7.08
CA TRP A 35 -5.63 7.36 8.29
C TRP A 35 -6.80 8.14 8.89
N LYS A 36 -6.73 9.48 8.93
CA LYS A 36 -7.85 10.31 9.41
C LYS A 36 -9.11 10.08 8.58
N GLU A 37 -8.98 10.04 7.25
CA GLU A 37 -10.08 9.75 6.34
C GLU A 37 -10.67 8.35 6.55
N LEU A 38 -9.79 7.34 6.70
CA LEU A 38 -10.23 5.96 6.95
C LEU A 38 -10.97 5.84 8.28
N ILE A 39 -10.45 6.45 9.35
CA ILE A 39 -11.07 6.44 10.67
C ILE A 39 -12.46 7.06 10.61
N ALA A 40 -12.61 8.25 10.01
CA ALA A 40 -13.91 8.90 9.84
C ALA A 40 -14.89 8.02 9.05
N HIS A 41 -14.38 7.33 8.01
CA HIS A 41 -15.20 6.40 7.22
C HIS A 41 -15.64 5.19 8.04
N VAL A 42 -14.74 4.58 8.83
CA VAL A 42 -15.05 3.43 9.69
C VAL A 42 -16.04 3.82 10.77
N ASP A 43 -15.82 4.94 11.46
CA ASP A 43 -16.73 5.45 12.49
C ASP A 43 -18.15 5.66 11.94
N SER A 44 -18.26 6.22 10.72
CA SER A 44 -19.55 6.39 10.04
C SER A 44 -20.20 5.07 9.62
N ALA A 45 -19.41 4.11 9.14
CA ALA A 45 -19.93 2.84 8.62
C ALA A 45 -20.36 1.87 9.73
N THR A 46 -19.70 1.93 10.90
CA THR A 46 -19.96 1.02 12.02
C THR A 46 -20.89 1.61 13.07
N ASN A 47 -21.16 2.91 13.03
CA ASN A 47 -21.81 3.67 14.10
C ASN A 47 -21.16 3.43 15.49
N SER A 48 -19.87 3.11 15.49
CA SER A 48 -19.10 2.81 16.70
C SER A 48 -17.70 3.43 16.59
N ASN A 49 -17.16 3.77 17.75
CA ASN A 49 -15.80 4.32 17.82
C ASN A 49 -14.80 3.16 17.91
N ILE A 50 -14.37 2.64 16.76
CA ILE A 50 -13.36 1.59 16.68
C ILE A 50 -12.00 2.16 17.11
N PRO A 51 -11.32 1.57 18.11
CA PRO A 51 -9.98 1.99 18.51
C PRO A 51 -8.95 1.73 17.43
N PHE A 52 -8.22 2.77 17.01
CA PHE A 52 -7.04 2.69 16.17
C PHE A 52 -5.81 2.94 17.03
N ILE A 53 -5.00 1.91 17.21
CA ILE A 53 -3.85 1.87 18.10
C ILE A 53 -2.60 2.01 17.25
N PHE A 54 -1.98 3.18 17.29
CA PHE A 54 -0.74 3.47 16.57
C PHE A 54 0.44 3.20 17.49
N VAL A 55 1.34 2.30 17.07
CA VAL A 55 2.58 1.98 17.78
C VAL A 55 3.76 2.27 16.89
N PHE A 56 4.63 3.15 17.35
CA PHE A 56 5.84 3.55 16.64
C PHE A 56 7.07 3.00 17.33
N GLN A 57 7.86 2.25 16.60
CA GLN A 57 9.20 1.90 17.02
C GLN A 57 10.11 3.10 16.77
N SER A 58 10.47 3.83 17.82
CA SER A 58 11.36 4.99 17.70
C SER A 58 12.18 5.19 18.94
N LYS A 59 13.49 5.37 18.77
CA LYS A 59 14.41 5.77 19.86
C LYS A 59 14.38 7.29 20.09
N ASP A 60 14.21 8.07 19.03
CA ASP A 60 14.06 9.54 19.07
C ASP A 60 12.68 9.93 18.50
N ASP A 61 11.86 10.51 19.34
CA ASP A 61 10.48 10.88 19.00
C ASP A 61 10.34 12.30 18.42
N LYS A 62 11.44 13.02 18.18
CA LYS A 62 11.39 14.39 17.65
C LYS A 62 10.77 14.45 16.26
N GLU A 63 11.22 13.59 15.35
CA GLU A 63 10.65 13.51 14.01
C GLU A 63 9.16 13.14 14.07
N LEU A 64 8.82 12.15 14.88
CA LEU A 64 7.44 11.72 15.06
C LEU A 64 6.57 12.88 15.57
N ARG A 65 7.01 13.61 16.61
CA ARG A 65 6.28 14.78 17.14
C ARG A 65 6.08 15.86 16.08
N TYR A 66 7.09 16.10 15.27
CA TYR A 66 6.98 17.05 14.15
C TYR A 66 5.91 16.61 13.15
N ILE A 67 5.91 15.33 12.74
CA ILE A 67 4.95 14.77 11.78
C ILE A 67 3.53 14.83 12.36
N LEU A 68 3.32 14.41 13.60
CA LEU A 68 2.02 14.46 14.27
C LEU A 68 1.46 15.89 14.31
N LYS A 69 2.32 16.89 14.59
CA LYS A 69 1.94 18.30 14.60
C LYS A 69 1.64 18.81 13.21
N ARG A 70 2.50 18.53 12.24
CA ARG A 70 2.34 18.94 10.83
C ARG A 70 1.01 18.45 10.25
N ASP A 71 0.66 17.18 10.50
CA ASP A 71 -0.53 16.54 9.95
C ASP A 71 -1.77 16.73 10.84
N ASN A 72 -1.63 17.54 11.92
CA ASN A 72 -2.69 17.79 12.90
C ASN A 72 -3.37 16.48 13.38
N PHE A 73 -2.52 15.53 13.82
CA PHE A 73 -2.98 14.22 14.28
C PHE A 73 -3.14 14.24 15.80
N ASN A 74 -4.39 14.26 16.27
CA ASN A 74 -4.77 14.49 17.67
C ASN A 74 -5.12 13.20 18.43
N ARG A 75 -4.82 12.02 17.87
CA ARG A 75 -5.09 10.75 18.55
C ARG A 75 -3.86 10.30 19.34
N PRO A 76 -4.07 9.53 20.44
CA PRO A 76 -2.96 8.93 21.18
C PRO A 76 -2.11 8.02 20.29
N VAL A 77 -0.80 8.05 20.52
CA VAL A 77 0.16 7.16 19.88
C VAL A 77 1.06 6.53 20.94
N CYS A 78 1.43 5.27 20.73
CA CYS A 78 2.35 4.54 21.60
C CYS A 78 3.74 4.59 20.99
N ILE A 79 4.78 4.74 21.83
CA ILE A 79 6.17 4.70 21.39
C ILE A 79 6.83 3.47 22.03
N ASP A 80 7.18 2.51 21.18
CA ASP A 80 7.90 1.29 21.56
C ASP A 80 9.42 1.50 21.38
N ARG A 81 10.05 2.10 22.39
CA ARG A 81 11.49 2.47 22.35
C ARG A 81 12.42 1.26 22.27
N ASP A 82 12.02 0.18 22.93
CA ASP A 82 12.82 -1.03 23.10
C ASP A 82 12.41 -2.16 22.14
N SER A 83 11.51 -1.85 21.18
CA SER A 83 10.97 -2.84 20.25
C SER A 83 10.35 -4.05 20.94
N GLN A 84 9.69 -3.82 22.07
CA GLN A 84 9.13 -4.90 22.87
C GLN A 84 7.99 -5.59 22.14
N LEU A 85 7.15 -4.80 21.47
CA LEU A 85 6.01 -5.34 20.73
C LEU A 85 6.49 -6.21 19.56
N ASP A 86 7.51 -5.79 18.83
CA ASP A 86 8.09 -6.56 17.74
C ASP A 86 8.78 -7.85 18.23
N LYS A 87 9.55 -7.76 19.32
CA LYS A 87 10.20 -8.93 19.93
C LYS A 87 9.20 -10.02 20.33
N LEU A 88 8.04 -9.60 20.84
CA LEU A 88 6.99 -10.53 21.27
C LEU A 88 6.19 -11.12 20.09
N ASN A 89 5.94 -10.34 19.04
CA ASN A 89 5.05 -10.72 17.96
C ASN A 89 5.75 -11.08 16.65
N LYS A 90 7.03 -10.71 16.50
CA LYS A 90 7.83 -10.94 15.29
C LYS A 90 7.09 -10.46 14.04
N PHE A 91 6.81 -9.17 13.99
CA PHE A 91 6.07 -8.57 12.88
C PHE A 91 6.78 -8.79 11.54
N PRO A 92 6.01 -8.94 10.45
CA PRO A 92 6.58 -8.96 9.10
C PRO A 92 7.40 -7.71 8.83
N GLN A 93 8.52 -7.85 8.11
CA GLN A 93 9.34 -6.69 7.71
C GLN A 93 8.65 -5.84 6.63
N ASP A 94 7.77 -6.44 5.84
CA ASP A 94 6.98 -5.71 4.85
C ASP A 94 5.89 -4.88 5.56
N ILE A 95 5.97 -3.57 5.42
CA ILE A 95 5.04 -2.60 6.01
C ILE A 95 3.57 -2.84 5.61
N THR A 96 3.32 -3.44 4.45
CA THR A 96 1.97 -3.80 4.01
C THR A 96 1.27 -4.76 4.96
N PHE A 97 2.03 -5.53 5.72
CA PHE A 97 1.53 -6.52 6.68
C PHE A 97 1.70 -6.11 8.15
N GLN A 98 2.07 -4.87 8.43
CA GLN A 98 2.23 -4.35 9.79
C GLN A 98 0.96 -3.67 10.34
N THR A 99 -0.19 -3.95 9.75
CA THR A 99 -1.49 -3.46 10.21
C THR A 99 -2.45 -4.63 10.37
N PHE A 100 -3.15 -4.65 11.50
CA PHE A 100 -3.96 -5.79 11.92
C PHE A 100 -5.34 -5.34 12.40
N LEU A 101 -6.38 -5.99 11.91
CA LEU A 101 -7.69 -5.95 12.57
C LEU A 101 -7.72 -7.03 13.63
N LEU A 102 -7.99 -6.64 14.87
CA LEU A 102 -8.08 -7.52 16.00
C LEU A 102 -9.53 -7.61 16.48
N ASP A 103 -9.94 -8.76 17.00
CA ASP A 103 -11.19 -8.91 17.74
C ASP A 103 -11.06 -8.48 19.22
N ARG A 104 -12.12 -8.70 20.02
CA ARG A 104 -12.15 -8.38 21.45
C ARG A 104 -11.01 -9.06 22.20
N ASP A 105 -10.70 -10.30 21.87
CA ASP A 105 -9.67 -11.11 22.52
C ASP A 105 -8.25 -10.83 22.01
N ASN A 106 -8.08 -9.77 21.20
CA ASN A 106 -6.83 -9.39 20.52
C ASN A 106 -6.32 -10.43 19.50
N LYS A 107 -7.19 -11.30 19.00
CA LYS A 107 -6.84 -12.23 17.93
C LYS A 107 -6.94 -11.55 16.57
N VAL A 108 -5.97 -11.81 15.72
CA VAL A 108 -5.91 -11.24 14.36
C VAL A 108 -7.02 -11.82 13.49
N LYS A 109 -7.86 -10.95 12.94
CA LYS A 109 -8.94 -11.27 11.99
C LYS A 109 -8.56 -10.96 10.56
N VAL A 110 -7.87 -9.85 10.33
CA VAL A 110 -7.39 -9.44 9.00
C VAL A 110 -6.01 -8.83 9.14
N ILE A 111 -5.11 -9.20 8.23
CA ILE A 111 -3.77 -8.63 8.09
C ILE A 111 -3.71 -7.78 6.84
N GLY A 112 -3.07 -6.64 6.90
CA GLY A 112 -2.82 -5.76 5.77
C GLY A 112 -3.24 -4.32 6.00
N ASN A 113 -2.66 -3.42 5.25
CA ASN A 113 -2.86 -1.98 5.41
C ASN A 113 -4.06 -1.48 4.58
N PRO A 114 -5.18 -1.11 5.22
CA PRO A 114 -6.40 -0.67 4.54
C PRO A 114 -6.29 0.72 3.89
N VAL A 115 -5.24 1.49 4.24
CA VAL A 115 -4.97 2.80 3.63
C VAL A 115 -4.34 2.64 2.25
N HIS A 116 -3.56 1.58 2.05
CA HIS A 116 -2.88 1.32 0.78
C HIS A 116 -3.62 0.32 -0.11
N ASN A 117 -4.53 -0.47 0.45
CA ASN A 117 -5.22 -1.53 -0.29
C ASN A 117 -6.73 -1.50 -0.05
N LEU A 118 -7.48 -1.13 -1.09
CA LEU A 118 -8.94 -1.05 -1.02
C LEU A 118 -9.60 -2.41 -0.72
N ALA A 119 -9.04 -3.52 -1.18
CA ALA A 119 -9.57 -4.85 -0.88
C ALA A 119 -9.42 -5.18 0.61
N VAL A 120 -8.30 -4.79 1.21
CA VAL A 120 -8.09 -4.91 2.65
C VAL A 120 -9.06 -4.01 3.41
N LYS A 121 -9.28 -2.77 2.96
CA LYS A 121 -10.28 -1.87 3.55
C LYS A 121 -11.68 -2.51 3.54
N ASP A 122 -12.08 -3.09 2.41
CA ASP A 122 -13.39 -3.76 2.28
C ASP A 122 -13.49 -4.98 3.21
N LEU A 123 -12.40 -5.74 3.41
CA LEU A 123 -12.36 -6.85 4.36
C LEU A 123 -12.52 -6.37 5.80
N TYR A 124 -11.87 -5.26 6.18
CA TYR A 124 -12.04 -4.65 7.50
C TYR A 124 -13.50 -4.26 7.73
N LEU A 125 -14.10 -3.51 6.79
CA LEU A 125 -15.50 -3.08 6.89
C LEU A 125 -16.45 -4.27 6.96
N LYS A 126 -16.25 -5.28 6.09
CA LYS A 126 -17.05 -6.51 6.11
C LYS A 126 -16.98 -7.20 7.47
N GLN A 127 -15.79 -7.31 8.05
CA GLN A 127 -15.59 -7.97 9.33
C GLN A 127 -16.26 -7.20 10.46
N MET A 128 -16.13 -5.85 10.48
CA MET A 128 -16.67 -4.99 11.52
C MET A 128 -18.19 -4.83 11.46
N THR A 129 -18.78 -4.82 10.25
CA THR A 129 -20.22 -4.51 10.07
C THR A 129 -21.06 -5.74 9.81
N GLY A 130 -20.44 -6.89 9.55
CA GLY A 130 -21.15 -8.08 9.04
C GLY A 130 -21.77 -7.87 7.64
N LYS A 131 -21.69 -6.65 7.11
CA LYS A 131 -22.20 -6.29 5.79
C LYS A 131 -21.05 -6.37 4.79
N ILE A 132 -21.29 -7.07 3.70
CA ILE A 132 -20.47 -6.84 2.51
C ILE A 132 -20.81 -5.39 2.14
N SER A 133 -19.83 -4.47 2.24
CA SER A 133 -20.00 -3.18 1.56
C SER A 133 -20.51 -3.52 0.18
N PRO A 134 -21.64 -2.95 -0.30
CA PRO A 134 -22.02 -3.15 -1.70
C PRO A 134 -20.74 -2.80 -2.44
N GLY A 135 -20.08 -3.86 -2.92
CA GLY A 135 -18.82 -3.66 -3.61
C GLY A 135 -19.18 -2.57 -4.59
N ARG A 136 -18.45 -1.47 -4.61
CA ARG A 136 -18.38 -0.76 -5.89
C ARG A 136 -18.11 -1.90 -6.84
N ASP A 137 -19.10 -2.25 -7.64
CA ASP A 137 -18.90 -3.26 -8.69
C ASP A 137 -17.58 -2.86 -9.31
N ARG A 138 -16.53 -3.60 -8.96
CA ARG A 138 -15.22 -3.29 -9.52
C ARG A 138 -15.49 -3.41 -10.98
N ILE A 139 -15.49 -2.26 -11.65
CA ILE A 139 -15.65 -2.24 -13.09
C ILE A 139 -14.52 -3.13 -13.59
N LYS A 140 -14.88 -4.39 -13.85
CA LYS A 140 -13.92 -5.37 -14.36
C LYS A 140 -13.91 -5.25 -15.87
N THR A 141 -12.73 -5.30 -16.41
CA THR A 141 -12.53 -5.44 -17.85
C THR A 141 -11.52 -6.55 -18.09
N THR A 142 -11.41 -7.00 -19.30
CA THR A 142 -10.39 -7.95 -19.73
C THR A 142 -9.35 -7.22 -20.58
N ALA A 143 -8.09 -7.63 -20.47
CA ALA A 143 -7.02 -7.06 -21.25
C ALA A 143 -6.19 -8.17 -21.89
N LYS A 144 -5.65 -7.91 -23.06
CA LYS A 144 -4.77 -8.81 -23.80
C LYS A 144 -3.46 -8.10 -24.11
N ALA A 145 -2.33 -8.67 -23.70
CA ALA A 145 -1.04 -8.21 -24.17
C ALA A 145 -0.88 -8.54 -25.67
N ILE A 146 -0.51 -7.56 -26.47
CA ILE A 146 -0.26 -7.73 -27.90
C ILE A 146 1.12 -8.32 -28.10
N ASN A 147 2.10 -7.84 -27.33
CA ASN A 147 3.44 -8.39 -27.23
C ASN A 147 3.81 -8.50 -25.73
N SER A 148 4.39 -9.61 -25.33
CA SER A 148 4.76 -9.89 -23.94
C SER A 148 6.27 -9.94 -23.73
N GLU A 149 7.06 -10.00 -24.81
CA GLU A 149 8.50 -10.16 -24.75
C GLU A 149 9.17 -9.29 -25.82
N VAL A 150 10.37 -8.81 -25.51
CA VAL A 150 11.24 -8.11 -26.44
C VAL A 150 12.67 -8.59 -26.19
N ASP A 151 13.28 -9.23 -27.16
CA ASP A 151 14.68 -9.61 -27.12
C ASP A 151 15.54 -8.49 -27.76
N PHE A 152 16.42 -7.91 -26.96
CA PHE A 152 17.35 -6.88 -27.43
C PHE A 152 18.60 -7.45 -28.07
N GLY A 153 18.82 -8.76 -28.04
CA GLY A 153 20.07 -9.39 -28.44
C GLY A 153 21.27 -8.90 -27.65
N ALA A 154 22.45 -9.00 -28.22
CA ALA A 154 23.69 -8.49 -27.62
C ALA A 154 23.84 -6.98 -27.89
N PHE A 155 24.11 -6.20 -26.84
CA PHE A 155 24.31 -4.75 -26.93
C PHE A 155 25.34 -4.25 -25.92
N SER A 156 25.82 -3.01 -26.12
CA SER A 156 26.84 -2.40 -25.26
C SER A 156 26.23 -1.93 -23.93
N LYS A 157 26.98 -2.04 -22.83
CA LYS A 157 26.62 -1.51 -21.49
C LYS A 157 26.26 -0.01 -21.51
N SER A 158 26.85 0.77 -22.43
CA SER A 158 26.56 2.21 -22.54
C SER A 158 25.36 2.53 -23.43
N GLU A 159 24.69 1.52 -23.98
CA GLU A 159 23.57 1.71 -24.90
C GLU A 159 22.24 1.58 -24.14
N GLU A 160 21.43 2.64 -24.18
CA GLU A 160 20.06 2.57 -23.72
C GLU A 160 19.19 1.80 -24.69
N LYS A 161 18.43 0.84 -24.22
CA LYS A 161 17.44 0.09 -24.99
C LYS A 161 16.02 0.50 -24.63
N THR A 162 15.18 0.61 -25.63
CA THR A 162 13.76 0.94 -25.44
C THR A 162 12.89 -0.16 -26.02
N ALA A 163 11.98 -0.69 -25.22
CA ALA A 163 10.92 -1.60 -25.64
C ALA A 163 9.56 -0.89 -25.56
N VAL A 164 8.68 -1.24 -26.49
CA VAL A 164 7.30 -0.78 -26.48
C VAL A 164 6.39 -1.99 -26.36
N PHE A 165 5.57 -1.99 -25.31
CA PHE A 165 4.54 -2.97 -25.11
C PHE A 165 3.17 -2.34 -25.36
N GLU A 166 2.24 -3.13 -25.83
CA GLU A 166 0.84 -2.73 -26.00
C GLU A 166 -0.08 -3.72 -25.30
N ILE A 167 -1.07 -3.18 -24.58
CA ILE A 167 -2.17 -3.95 -24.03
C ILE A 167 -3.48 -3.43 -24.62
N GLU A 168 -4.31 -4.33 -25.09
CA GLU A 168 -5.62 -4.04 -25.65
C GLU A 168 -6.71 -4.29 -24.62
N ASN A 169 -7.63 -3.36 -24.46
CA ASN A 169 -8.84 -3.56 -23.67
C ASN A 169 -9.81 -4.43 -24.46
N THR A 170 -9.88 -5.69 -24.09
CA THR A 170 -10.78 -6.68 -24.74
C THR A 170 -12.11 -6.85 -24.01
N GLY A 171 -12.35 -6.09 -22.94
CA GLY A 171 -13.60 -6.12 -22.18
C GLY A 171 -14.51 -4.93 -22.48
N ASP A 172 -15.62 -4.86 -21.75
CA ASP A 172 -16.70 -3.89 -22.01
C ASP A 172 -16.56 -2.59 -21.19
N ASN A 173 -15.62 -2.55 -20.25
CA ASN A 173 -15.40 -1.41 -19.36
C ASN A 173 -14.03 -0.77 -19.58
N PRO A 174 -13.82 0.49 -19.19
CA PRO A 174 -12.53 1.15 -19.34
C PRO A 174 -11.39 0.41 -18.62
N LEU A 175 -10.27 0.22 -19.31
CA LEU A 175 -9.03 -0.34 -18.76
C LEU A 175 -8.13 0.80 -18.28
N VAL A 176 -7.65 0.69 -17.03
CA VAL A 176 -6.73 1.66 -16.42
C VAL A 176 -5.50 0.94 -15.90
N ILE A 177 -4.31 1.42 -16.24
CA ILE A 177 -3.08 0.99 -15.57
C ILE A 177 -2.98 1.77 -14.26
N LEU A 178 -3.02 1.06 -13.15
CA LEU A 178 -2.94 1.63 -11.80
C LEU A 178 -1.48 1.81 -11.34
N ASP A 179 -0.62 0.87 -11.73
CA ASP A 179 0.78 0.85 -11.31
C ASP A 179 1.63 0.03 -12.29
N ILE A 180 2.92 0.38 -12.37
CA ILE A 180 3.94 -0.39 -13.09
C ILE A 180 5.13 -0.59 -12.16
N SER A 181 5.60 -1.82 -12.05
CA SER A 181 6.83 -2.16 -11.34
C SER A 181 7.79 -2.93 -12.23
N THR A 182 9.09 -2.75 -11.98
CA THR A 182 10.18 -3.42 -12.70
C THR A 182 11.09 -4.15 -11.72
N THR A 183 11.69 -5.26 -12.13
CA THR A 183 12.58 -6.05 -11.27
C THR A 183 13.94 -5.40 -11.03
N CYS A 184 14.36 -4.49 -11.91
CA CYS A 184 15.65 -3.77 -11.79
C CYS A 184 15.43 -2.26 -11.68
N GLY A 185 16.21 -1.60 -10.80
CA GLY A 185 16.30 -0.13 -10.78
C GLY A 185 17.07 0.47 -11.99
N CYS A 186 17.48 -0.33 -12.95
CA CYS A 186 18.06 0.06 -14.23
C CYS A 186 16.99 0.25 -15.32
N THR A 187 15.74 -0.08 -15.01
CA THR A 187 14.60 -0.05 -15.95
C THR A 187 13.59 0.99 -15.49
N THR A 188 13.17 1.84 -16.39
CA THR A 188 12.10 2.82 -16.19
C THR A 188 10.96 2.55 -17.15
N ALA A 189 9.73 2.75 -16.69
CA ALA A 189 8.56 2.56 -17.53
C ALA A 189 7.70 3.84 -17.56
N ASN A 190 7.24 4.19 -18.75
CA ASN A 190 6.29 5.28 -18.98
C ASN A 190 5.06 4.74 -19.70
N TYR A 191 3.89 5.20 -19.35
CA TYR A 191 2.63 4.69 -19.90
C TYR A 191 1.57 5.77 -19.98
N ASP A 192 0.60 5.54 -20.86
CA ASP A 192 -0.58 6.40 -20.99
C ASP A 192 -1.48 6.25 -19.76
N LYS A 193 -1.71 7.34 -19.05
CA LYS A 193 -2.52 7.37 -17.81
C LYS A 193 -4.01 7.51 -18.08
N ARG A 194 -4.41 7.74 -19.32
CA ARG A 194 -5.84 7.81 -19.68
C ARG A 194 -6.47 6.41 -19.65
N PRO A 195 -7.75 6.30 -19.29
CA PRO A 195 -8.48 5.04 -19.46
C PRO A 195 -8.60 4.67 -20.94
N ALA A 196 -8.32 3.41 -21.27
CA ALA A 196 -8.62 2.86 -22.60
C ALA A 196 -10.05 2.35 -22.66
N LYS A 197 -10.80 2.80 -23.63
CA LYS A 197 -12.15 2.28 -23.93
C LYS A 197 -12.08 0.85 -24.49
N PRO A 198 -13.22 0.11 -24.52
CA PRO A 198 -13.29 -1.17 -25.22
C PRO A 198 -12.69 -1.10 -26.63
N GLY A 199 -11.79 -2.02 -26.95
CA GLY A 199 -11.07 -2.07 -28.22
C GLY A 199 -9.87 -1.12 -28.36
N GLU A 200 -9.67 -0.18 -27.44
CA GLU A 200 -8.49 0.70 -27.45
C GLU A 200 -7.28 0.02 -26.84
N ARG A 201 -6.10 0.53 -27.24
CA ARG A 201 -4.81 0.07 -26.72
C ARG A 201 -4.15 1.13 -25.84
N LEU A 202 -3.44 0.66 -24.82
CA LEU A 202 -2.52 1.44 -24.01
C LEU A 202 -1.09 1.05 -24.39
N ARG A 203 -0.26 2.06 -24.57
CA ARG A 203 1.16 1.92 -24.87
C ARG A 203 1.98 2.06 -23.60
N ILE A 204 2.92 1.16 -23.42
CA ILE A 204 3.90 1.15 -22.34
C ILE A 204 5.29 1.22 -22.97
N GLU A 205 6.02 2.27 -22.69
CA GLU A 205 7.41 2.44 -23.12
C GLU A 205 8.33 2.11 -21.96
N VAL A 206 9.20 1.14 -22.15
CA VAL A 206 10.16 0.67 -21.16
C VAL A 206 11.56 0.98 -21.65
N ARG A 207 12.33 1.69 -20.83
CA ARG A 207 13.73 2.03 -21.11
C ARG A 207 14.63 1.34 -20.12
N MET A 208 15.67 0.70 -20.60
CA MET A 208 16.67 -0.01 -19.81
C MET A 208 18.05 0.57 -20.09
N THR A 209 18.74 0.93 -19.01
CA THR A 209 20.16 1.35 -19.06
C THR A 209 20.94 0.37 -18.18
N PRO A 210 21.73 -0.55 -18.78
CA PRO A 210 22.44 -1.57 -18.01
C PRO A 210 23.46 -0.96 -17.07
N LYS A 211 23.51 -1.49 -15.84
CA LYS A 211 24.53 -1.10 -14.84
C LYS A 211 25.78 -1.98 -14.92
N ASP A 212 25.59 -3.24 -15.33
CA ASP A 212 26.64 -4.25 -15.39
C ASP A 212 26.64 -4.98 -16.75
N THR A 213 27.66 -5.79 -16.99
CA THR A 213 27.75 -6.68 -18.14
C THR A 213 27.21 -8.06 -17.76
N GLY A 214 26.55 -8.74 -18.68
CA GLY A 214 26.03 -10.09 -18.45
C GLY A 214 24.68 -10.32 -19.13
N PHE A 215 24.03 -11.40 -18.75
CA PHE A 215 22.68 -11.71 -19.19
C PHE A 215 21.66 -10.93 -18.37
N PHE A 216 20.65 -10.38 -19.03
CA PHE A 216 19.56 -9.64 -18.42
C PHE A 216 18.23 -10.31 -18.77
N ASP A 217 17.43 -10.58 -17.76
CA ASP A 217 16.04 -11.01 -17.89
C ASP A 217 15.22 -10.17 -16.93
N GLU A 218 14.53 -9.17 -17.48
CA GLU A 218 13.84 -8.16 -16.70
C GLU A 218 12.33 -8.27 -16.88
N ILE A 219 11.61 -8.28 -15.77
CA ILE A 219 10.16 -8.38 -15.76
C ILE A 219 9.54 -7.02 -15.47
N VAL A 220 8.58 -6.64 -16.28
CA VAL A 220 7.73 -5.47 -16.09
C VAL A 220 6.33 -5.97 -15.68
N THR A 221 5.91 -5.62 -14.47
CA THR A 221 4.60 -6.02 -13.94
C THR A 221 3.63 -4.85 -14.02
N LEU A 222 2.50 -5.08 -14.66
CA LEU A 222 1.40 -4.12 -14.77
C LEU A 222 0.30 -4.48 -13.77
N LYS A 223 -0.21 -3.48 -13.08
CA LYS A 223 -1.40 -3.58 -12.24
C LYS A 223 -2.51 -2.75 -12.89
N CYS A 224 -3.58 -3.42 -13.32
CA CYS A 224 -4.76 -2.80 -13.94
C CYS A 224 -5.99 -2.90 -13.02
#